data_46175ddbe231a7cd3113ad962d647a74
#
_entry.id   46175ddbe231a7cd3113ad962d647a74
#
_cell.length_a   1.000
_cell.length_b   1.000
_cell.length_c   1.000
_cell.angle_alpha   90.00
_cell.angle_beta   90.00
_cell.angle_gamma   90.00
#
_symmetry.space_group_name_H-M   'P 1'
#
loop_
_entity.id
_entity.type
_entity.pdbx_description
1 polymer ?
#
loop_
_entity_poly.entity_id
_entity_poly.type
_entity_poly.pdbx_seq_one_letter_code
_entity_poly.pdbx_strand_id
1 'polypeptide(L)'
;VIEPLEPDAELLDPSMRTTYATDGWLPIRRVAGEIEVATAAPLTPRRRARIQRALGGAPIRERLTPQAVIVATLTDRLRAEYADQAADGLYRMNPGLSARYVLSRSQKVIVVVLLVVVAVFAVLWPLATLMAFIGLASVVFLASTLFKFFVALRGSRYDLVARVGKDEIDALSDDDLPMYTVLVPVFREARIVGRLVENLGRLDYPTSKLEVIILVEEEDAETRDAIAESDPPSHFIVVTVPKGTPQTKPRACNVGLEVARGEFLVIYDAEDAPEPDQLKKTVIAFARADPSVVVMQAALNYFNARENVLTRMFSLEYSYWFDYMLTGLDVRNLPIPLGGTSNHFRTQALRELGGWDPYNVTEDADLGIRASALGYRVGVVDSTTMEEATSRLGIFIGQRSRWIKGYMQTALVHARQPFALIRQIGLVRFGAFTLLIAGTPLTFLGVIPFTALTIVSFFLPWADLSFAFPPVILWICLLNFLVGNALMVYLNMMGPYKRGAFWLVGWATLNPVYWLLHSLASYKALWQLITKPHYWQKTEHGMSNFTLEAPMAAPAGAPVDVRGDAGR
;
A
#
# COMPACT_ATOMS: atom_id res chain seq x y z
N VAL A 1 4.67 -5.00 31.34
CA VAL A 1 3.23 -4.80 30.99
C VAL A 1 2.80 -3.46 31.55
N ILE A 2 2.30 -2.56 30.69
CA ILE A 2 1.78 -1.25 31.12
C ILE A 2 0.40 -1.50 31.73
N GLU A 3 0.23 -1.12 33.00
CA GLU A 3 -1.04 -1.28 33.70
C GLU A 3 -1.96 -0.09 33.37
N PRO A 4 -3.14 -0.31 32.77
CA PRO A 4 -4.09 0.76 32.45
C PRO A 4 -4.59 1.45 33.71
N LEU A 5 -4.95 2.74 33.59
CA LEU A 5 -5.65 3.47 34.64
C LEU A 5 -7.11 3.00 34.74
N GLU A 6 -7.74 3.32 35.87
CA GLU A 6 -9.17 3.07 36.07
C GLU A 6 -9.95 4.41 36.08
N PRO A 7 -10.28 4.97 34.92
CA PRO A 7 -11.08 6.19 34.85
C PRO A 7 -12.55 5.91 35.16
N ASP A 8 -13.20 6.87 35.81
CA ASP A 8 -14.65 6.83 36.02
C ASP A 8 -15.37 6.88 34.66
N ALA A 9 -16.23 5.92 34.39
CA ALA A 9 -16.92 5.79 33.10
C ALA A 9 -17.76 7.05 32.75
N GLU A 10 -18.28 7.77 33.73
CA GLU A 10 -19.06 8.98 33.54
C GLU A 10 -18.24 10.19 33.05
N LEU A 11 -16.92 10.15 33.21
CA LEU A 11 -16.00 11.21 32.79
C LEU A 11 -15.44 10.96 31.38
N LEU A 12 -15.55 9.75 30.88
CA LEU A 12 -15.01 9.32 29.60
C LEU A 12 -16.05 9.55 28.50
N ASP A 13 -15.82 10.53 27.64
CA ASP A 13 -16.62 10.73 26.45
C ASP A 13 -16.03 9.97 25.26
N PRO A 14 -16.67 8.89 24.76
CA PRO A 14 -16.19 8.12 23.63
C PRO A 14 -15.99 8.93 22.34
N SER A 15 -16.72 10.03 22.17
CA SER A 15 -16.58 10.92 21.00
C SER A 15 -15.25 11.69 21.01
N MET A 16 -14.63 11.85 22.17
CA MET A 16 -13.35 12.53 22.36
C MET A 16 -12.13 11.61 22.33
N ARG A 17 -12.29 10.30 22.06
CA ARG A 17 -11.21 9.30 22.13
C ARG A 17 -9.95 9.69 21.36
N THR A 18 -10.10 10.18 20.12
CA THR A 18 -8.97 10.66 19.30
C THR A 18 -8.32 11.88 19.94
N THR A 19 -9.11 12.82 20.48
CA THR A 19 -8.58 14.01 21.15
C THR A 19 -7.83 13.65 22.42
N TYR A 20 -8.33 12.72 23.22
CA TYR A 20 -7.62 12.23 24.40
C TYR A 20 -6.26 11.65 24.04
N ALA A 21 -6.21 10.79 23.03
CA ALA A 21 -4.97 10.15 22.58
C ALA A 21 -3.98 11.17 21.98
N THR A 22 -4.44 12.03 21.06
CA THR A 22 -3.58 12.96 20.32
C THR A 22 -3.11 14.13 21.18
N ASP A 23 -3.98 14.67 22.04
CA ASP A 23 -3.62 15.72 22.98
C ASP A 23 -2.94 15.19 24.24
N GLY A 24 -2.90 13.87 24.44
CA GLY A 24 -2.21 13.20 25.54
C GLY A 24 -2.76 13.58 26.90
N TRP A 25 -4.08 13.47 27.09
CA TRP A 25 -4.72 13.67 28.37
C TRP A 25 -5.95 12.77 28.55
N LEU A 26 -6.30 12.46 29.82
CA LEU A 26 -7.43 11.60 30.14
C LEU A 26 -8.02 11.98 31.48
N PRO A 27 -9.35 12.22 31.63
CA PRO A 27 -9.97 12.39 32.95
C PRO A 27 -9.99 11.04 33.67
N ILE A 28 -9.63 11.05 34.96
CA ILE A 28 -9.54 9.79 35.74
C ILE A 28 -10.73 9.70 36.69
N ARG A 29 -10.86 10.66 37.64
CA ARG A 29 -11.88 10.60 38.71
C ARG A 29 -12.12 11.96 39.31
N ARG A 30 -13.21 12.08 40.08
CA ARG A 30 -13.48 13.27 40.86
C ARG A 30 -12.88 13.13 42.26
N VAL A 31 -12.07 14.10 42.69
CA VAL A 31 -11.44 14.14 44.02
C VAL A 31 -11.61 15.52 44.62
N ALA A 32 -12.28 15.61 45.74
CA ALA A 32 -12.49 16.90 46.47
C ALA A 32 -13.03 18.06 45.63
N GLY A 33 -13.92 17.78 44.67
CA GLY A 33 -14.52 18.80 43.79
C GLY A 33 -13.68 19.14 42.53
N GLU A 34 -12.50 18.59 42.39
CA GLU A 34 -11.64 18.69 41.22
C GLU A 34 -11.69 17.40 40.39
N ILE A 35 -11.41 17.49 39.10
CA ILE A 35 -11.23 16.32 38.24
C ILE A 35 -9.74 16.04 38.14
N GLU A 36 -9.30 14.83 38.58
CA GLU A 36 -7.94 14.35 38.35
C GLU A 36 -7.79 14.00 36.88
N VAL A 37 -6.80 14.60 36.19
CA VAL A 37 -6.54 14.42 34.77
C VAL A 37 -5.13 13.89 34.58
N ALA A 38 -4.99 12.71 33.97
CA ALA A 38 -3.72 12.20 33.50
C ALA A 38 -3.25 13.05 32.31
N THR A 39 -1.96 13.41 32.26
CA THR A 39 -1.39 14.21 31.17
C THR A 39 -0.02 13.70 30.80
N ALA A 40 0.23 13.55 29.49
CA ALA A 40 1.52 13.06 28.98
C ALA A 40 2.66 14.08 29.10
N ALA A 41 2.33 15.37 29.26
CA ALA A 41 3.28 16.45 29.44
C ALA A 41 2.67 17.53 30.35
N PRO A 42 3.48 18.34 31.05
CA PRO A 42 3.00 19.41 31.92
C PRO A 42 2.02 20.35 31.22
N LEU A 43 0.95 20.75 31.94
CA LEU A 43 -0.07 21.60 31.39
C LEU A 43 0.38 23.06 31.33
N THR A 44 0.44 23.58 30.11
CA THR A 44 0.52 25.05 29.93
C THR A 44 -0.83 25.71 30.31
N PRO A 45 -0.85 27.00 30.67
CA PRO A 45 -2.10 27.70 30.99
C PRO A 45 -3.18 27.56 29.87
N ARG A 46 -2.77 27.64 28.61
CA ARG A 46 -3.66 27.48 27.44
C ARG A 46 -4.23 26.07 27.36
N ARG A 47 -3.40 25.05 27.56
CA ARG A 47 -3.81 23.64 27.51
C ARG A 47 -4.73 23.32 28.70
N ARG A 48 -4.40 23.80 29.89
CA ARG A 48 -5.24 23.68 31.09
C ARG A 48 -6.65 24.24 30.85
N ALA A 49 -6.76 25.49 30.35
CA ALA A 49 -8.04 26.13 30.06
C ALA A 49 -8.84 25.39 28.98
N ARG A 50 -8.19 24.76 27.98
CA ARG A 50 -8.85 23.94 26.97
C ARG A 50 -9.45 22.69 27.56
N ILE A 51 -8.69 21.94 28.39
CA ILE A 51 -9.16 20.73 29.07
C ILE A 51 -10.31 21.07 30.03
N GLN A 52 -10.19 22.14 30.82
CA GLN A 52 -11.27 22.58 31.72
C GLN A 52 -12.56 22.84 30.94
N ARG A 53 -12.51 23.54 29.81
CA ARG A 53 -13.69 23.76 28.95
C ARG A 53 -14.29 22.46 28.46
N ALA A 54 -13.47 21.48 28.06
CA ALA A 54 -13.94 20.17 27.63
C ALA A 54 -14.61 19.39 28.77
N LEU A 55 -14.22 19.66 30.03
CA LEU A 55 -14.78 19.03 31.23
C LEU A 55 -15.86 19.91 31.90
N GLY A 56 -16.54 20.80 31.17
CA GLY A 56 -17.63 21.62 31.65
C GLY A 56 -17.22 22.74 32.63
N GLY A 57 -15.96 23.18 32.56
CA GLY A 57 -15.44 24.27 33.43
C GLY A 57 -14.98 23.79 34.83
N ALA A 58 -14.99 22.48 35.10
CA ALA A 58 -14.56 21.94 36.37
C ALA A 58 -13.08 22.23 36.66
N PRO A 59 -12.68 22.51 37.89
CA PRO A 59 -11.26 22.60 38.26
C PRO A 59 -10.57 21.27 38.05
N ILE A 60 -9.30 21.31 37.57
CA ILE A 60 -8.54 20.08 37.27
C ILE A 60 -7.27 20.00 38.08
N ARG A 61 -6.99 18.79 38.56
CA ARG A 61 -5.74 18.37 39.20
C ARG A 61 -4.94 17.53 38.24
N GLU A 62 -3.74 17.97 37.93
CA GLU A 62 -2.85 17.28 36.98
C GLU A 62 -2.14 16.09 37.63
N ARG A 63 -2.06 14.98 36.87
CA ARG A 63 -1.21 13.81 37.17
C ARG A 63 -0.37 13.49 35.93
N LEU A 64 0.93 13.71 36.01
CA LEU A 64 1.84 13.30 34.92
C LEU A 64 1.81 11.79 34.77
N THR A 65 1.61 11.35 33.54
CA THR A 65 1.40 9.95 33.18
C THR A 65 2.02 9.69 31.80
N PRO A 66 2.82 8.64 31.62
CA PRO A 66 3.38 8.32 30.30
C PRO A 66 2.30 8.18 29.22
N GLN A 67 2.57 8.66 28.01
CA GLN A 67 1.64 8.56 26.88
C GLN A 67 1.17 7.14 26.63
N ALA A 68 2.08 6.16 26.75
CA ALA A 68 1.76 4.76 26.56
C ALA A 68 0.67 4.26 27.54
N VAL A 69 0.66 4.74 28.78
CA VAL A 69 -0.38 4.41 29.77
C VAL A 69 -1.73 5.00 29.38
N ILE A 70 -1.74 6.27 28.92
CA ILE A 70 -2.96 6.93 28.43
C ILE A 70 -3.55 6.15 27.27
N VAL A 71 -2.73 5.82 26.26
CA VAL A 71 -3.16 5.06 25.09
C VAL A 71 -3.65 3.66 25.47
N ALA A 72 -2.91 2.93 26.31
CA ALA A 72 -3.33 1.62 26.80
C ALA A 72 -4.68 1.67 27.54
N THR A 73 -4.88 2.70 28.37
CA THR A 73 -6.14 2.90 29.09
C THR A 73 -7.30 3.18 28.12
N LEU A 74 -7.10 4.04 27.11
CA LEU A 74 -8.12 4.36 26.13
C LEU A 74 -8.52 3.15 25.30
N THR A 75 -7.55 2.41 24.78
CA THR A 75 -7.80 1.21 23.96
C THR A 75 -8.42 0.06 24.75
N ASP A 76 -8.21 -0.01 26.06
CA ASP A 76 -8.87 -0.97 26.93
C ASP A 76 -10.30 -0.53 27.28
N ARG A 77 -10.49 0.70 27.75
CA ARG A 77 -11.78 1.19 28.23
C ARG A 77 -12.79 1.49 27.13
N LEU A 78 -12.32 1.95 25.97
CA LEU A 78 -13.14 2.26 24.80
C LEU A 78 -12.92 1.23 23.66
N ARG A 79 -12.66 -0.03 24.04
CA ARG A 79 -12.31 -1.09 23.10
C ARG A 79 -13.39 -1.37 22.06
N ALA A 80 -14.67 -1.26 22.44
CA ALA A 80 -15.78 -1.47 21.52
C ALA A 80 -15.84 -0.38 20.43
N GLU A 81 -15.64 0.88 20.84
CA GLU A 81 -15.64 2.04 19.96
C GLU A 81 -14.43 2.01 19.01
N TYR A 82 -13.24 1.66 19.52
CA TYR A 82 -12.06 1.48 18.67
C TYR A 82 -12.26 0.34 17.66
N ALA A 83 -12.78 -0.82 18.11
CA ALA A 83 -13.03 -1.95 17.23
C ALA A 83 -14.05 -1.61 16.13
N ASP A 84 -15.15 -0.95 16.49
CA ASP A 84 -16.23 -0.57 15.57
C ASP A 84 -15.77 0.52 14.59
N GLN A 85 -15.07 1.55 15.06
CA GLN A 85 -14.54 2.60 14.19
C GLN A 85 -13.48 2.05 13.24
N ALA A 86 -12.58 1.22 13.72
CA ALA A 86 -11.53 0.63 12.91
C ALA A 86 -12.07 -0.29 11.81
N ALA A 87 -13.18 -1.00 12.07
CA ALA A 87 -13.80 -1.89 11.10
C ALA A 87 -14.72 -1.15 10.10
N ASP A 88 -15.59 -0.29 10.59
CA ASP A 88 -16.70 0.26 9.81
C ASP A 88 -16.65 1.78 9.61
N GLY A 89 -15.61 2.47 10.07
CA GLY A 89 -15.46 3.92 9.99
C GLY A 89 -15.58 4.44 8.56
N LEU A 90 -14.84 3.89 7.61
CA LEU A 90 -14.91 4.26 6.19
C LEU A 90 -16.30 3.97 5.60
N TYR A 91 -16.87 2.80 5.91
CA TYR A 91 -18.20 2.43 5.40
C TYR A 91 -19.29 3.38 5.90
N ARG A 92 -19.24 3.80 7.17
CA ARG A 92 -20.19 4.80 7.71
C ARG A 92 -20.00 6.17 7.08
N MET A 93 -18.73 6.57 6.88
CA MET A 93 -18.43 7.87 6.26
C MET A 93 -18.83 7.89 4.78
N ASN A 94 -18.50 6.87 4.02
CA ASN A 94 -18.83 6.76 2.60
C ASN A 94 -19.00 5.30 2.15
N PRO A 95 -20.23 4.75 2.20
CA PRO A 95 -20.51 3.37 1.77
C PRO A 95 -20.11 3.06 0.33
N GLY A 96 -20.08 4.10 -0.52
CA GLY A 96 -19.70 3.99 -1.93
C GLY A 96 -18.23 3.66 -2.14
N LEU A 97 -17.36 3.99 -1.20
CA LEU A 97 -15.91 3.82 -1.29
C LEU A 97 -15.38 2.60 -0.51
N SER A 98 -16.23 1.87 0.23
CA SER A 98 -15.81 0.68 0.96
C SER A 98 -16.11 -0.62 0.20
N ALA A 99 -15.18 -1.57 0.25
CA ALA A 99 -15.33 -2.92 -0.31
C ALA A 99 -16.17 -3.87 0.57
N ARG A 100 -16.80 -3.38 1.65
CA ARG A 100 -17.67 -4.20 2.51
C ARG A 100 -18.70 -5.01 1.70
N TYR A 101 -19.24 -4.41 0.65
CA TYR A 101 -20.01 -5.09 -0.39
C TYR A 101 -19.29 -4.88 -1.72
N VAL A 102 -18.61 -5.88 -2.23
CA VAL A 102 -17.79 -5.77 -3.45
C VAL A 102 -18.63 -5.30 -4.66
N LEU A 103 -19.81 -5.87 -4.84
CA LEU A 103 -20.75 -5.51 -5.91
C LEU A 103 -22.00 -4.82 -5.35
N SER A 104 -22.35 -3.67 -5.91
CA SER A 104 -23.64 -3.03 -5.68
C SER A 104 -24.79 -3.86 -6.31
N ARG A 105 -26.03 -3.57 -5.91
CA ARG A 105 -27.20 -4.25 -6.50
C ARG A 105 -27.30 -4.03 -8.00
N SER A 106 -27.04 -2.80 -8.48
CA SER A 106 -27.05 -2.48 -9.90
C SER A 106 -25.95 -3.21 -10.67
N GLN A 107 -24.72 -3.28 -10.12
CA GLN A 107 -23.63 -4.04 -10.74
C GLN A 107 -23.94 -5.53 -10.84
N LYS A 108 -24.56 -6.14 -9.82
CA LYS A 108 -25.01 -7.55 -9.88
C LYS A 108 -25.97 -7.77 -11.04
N VAL A 109 -26.96 -6.88 -11.20
CA VAL A 109 -27.92 -6.97 -12.31
C VAL A 109 -27.19 -6.80 -13.66
N ILE A 110 -26.31 -5.81 -13.79
CA ILE A 110 -25.52 -5.58 -15.02
C ILE A 110 -24.69 -6.81 -15.37
N VAL A 111 -23.99 -7.40 -14.40
CA VAL A 111 -23.17 -8.61 -14.62
C VAL A 111 -24.05 -9.78 -15.07
N VAL A 112 -25.20 -10.02 -14.44
CA VAL A 112 -26.12 -11.10 -14.84
C VAL A 112 -26.65 -10.87 -16.25
N VAL A 113 -27.10 -9.64 -16.57
CA VAL A 113 -27.60 -9.30 -17.90
C VAL A 113 -26.49 -9.49 -18.95
N LEU A 114 -25.27 -9.02 -18.66
CA LEU A 114 -24.14 -9.19 -19.57
C LEU A 114 -23.81 -10.67 -19.81
N LEU A 115 -23.80 -11.48 -18.76
CA LEU A 115 -23.57 -12.93 -18.88
C LEU A 115 -24.65 -13.62 -19.71
N VAL A 116 -25.92 -13.25 -19.51
CA VAL A 116 -27.04 -13.78 -20.31
C VAL A 116 -26.89 -13.36 -21.78
N VAL A 117 -26.59 -12.09 -22.05
CA VAL A 117 -26.37 -11.58 -23.40
C VAL A 117 -25.22 -12.33 -24.08
N VAL A 118 -24.07 -12.45 -23.40
CA VAL A 118 -22.91 -13.19 -23.94
C VAL A 118 -23.26 -14.66 -24.19
N ALA A 119 -23.99 -15.30 -23.28
CA ALA A 119 -24.43 -16.69 -23.46
C ALA A 119 -25.38 -16.87 -24.67
N VAL A 120 -26.32 -15.94 -24.84
CA VAL A 120 -27.24 -15.95 -26.01
C VAL A 120 -26.42 -15.77 -27.31
N PHE A 121 -25.49 -14.80 -27.36
CA PHE A 121 -24.66 -14.61 -28.55
C PHE A 121 -23.74 -15.81 -28.80
N ALA A 122 -23.19 -16.42 -27.74
CA ALA A 122 -22.35 -17.63 -27.86
C ALA A 122 -23.13 -18.83 -28.43
N VAL A 123 -24.43 -18.94 -28.15
CA VAL A 123 -25.30 -20.00 -28.72
C VAL A 123 -25.73 -19.67 -30.15
N LEU A 124 -26.12 -18.43 -30.44
CA LEU A 124 -26.65 -18.04 -31.75
C LEU A 124 -25.53 -17.80 -32.78
N TRP A 125 -24.39 -17.20 -32.35
CA TRP A 125 -23.27 -16.83 -33.21
C TRP A 125 -21.93 -17.18 -32.54
N PRO A 126 -21.60 -18.47 -32.32
CA PRO A 126 -20.44 -18.89 -31.52
C PRO A 126 -19.12 -18.34 -32.07
N LEU A 127 -18.95 -18.38 -33.41
CA LEU A 127 -17.75 -17.88 -34.05
C LEU A 127 -17.58 -16.36 -33.91
N ALA A 128 -18.65 -15.60 -34.16
CA ALA A 128 -18.60 -14.15 -34.01
C ALA A 128 -18.33 -13.73 -32.55
N THR A 129 -18.89 -14.45 -31.59
CA THR A 129 -18.65 -14.23 -30.16
C THR A 129 -17.20 -14.51 -29.81
N LEU A 130 -16.63 -15.61 -30.31
CA LEU A 130 -15.20 -15.95 -30.10
C LEU A 130 -14.29 -14.89 -30.70
N MET A 131 -14.54 -14.47 -31.96
CA MET A 131 -13.79 -13.40 -32.62
C MET A 131 -13.86 -12.09 -31.86
N ALA A 132 -15.06 -11.68 -31.41
CA ALA A 132 -15.26 -10.47 -30.63
C ALA A 132 -14.50 -10.53 -29.30
N PHE A 133 -14.52 -11.67 -28.61
CA PHE A 133 -13.78 -11.88 -27.36
C PHE A 133 -12.28 -11.78 -27.58
N ILE A 134 -11.72 -12.49 -28.58
CA ILE A 134 -10.29 -12.44 -28.91
C ILE A 134 -9.88 -11.04 -29.31
N GLY A 135 -10.66 -10.38 -30.16
CA GLY A 135 -10.39 -9.03 -30.63
C GLY A 135 -10.38 -8.01 -29.48
N LEU A 136 -11.42 -8.02 -28.64
CA LEU A 136 -11.51 -7.13 -27.48
C LEU A 136 -10.37 -7.36 -26.48
N ALA A 137 -10.10 -8.61 -26.14
CA ALA A 137 -9.01 -8.95 -25.22
C ALA A 137 -7.65 -8.50 -25.78
N SER A 138 -7.42 -8.69 -27.08
CA SER A 138 -6.19 -8.26 -27.76
C SER A 138 -6.02 -6.74 -27.79
N VAL A 139 -7.11 -5.99 -28.00
CA VAL A 139 -7.10 -4.53 -27.93
C VAL A 139 -6.83 -4.02 -26.52
N VAL A 140 -7.48 -4.61 -25.51
CA VAL A 140 -7.25 -4.26 -24.09
C VAL A 140 -5.80 -4.56 -23.69
N PHE A 141 -5.26 -5.70 -24.10
CA PHE A 141 -3.86 -6.06 -23.83
C PHE A 141 -2.90 -5.05 -24.48
N LEU A 142 -3.10 -4.72 -25.76
CA LEU A 142 -2.27 -3.75 -26.47
C LEU A 142 -2.34 -2.37 -25.81
N ALA A 143 -3.54 -1.89 -25.51
CA ALA A 143 -3.73 -0.60 -24.85
C ALA A 143 -3.05 -0.56 -23.47
N SER A 144 -3.18 -1.61 -22.67
CA SER A 144 -2.52 -1.73 -21.36
C SER A 144 -0.98 -1.75 -21.49
N THR A 145 -0.45 -2.48 -22.47
CA THR A 145 1.00 -2.55 -22.73
C THR A 145 1.56 -1.22 -23.17
N LEU A 146 0.91 -0.56 -24.14
CA LEU A 146 1.32 0.75 -24.62
C LEU A 146 1.22 1.82 -23.53
N PHE A 147 0.15 1.80 -22.75
CA PHE A 147 -0.01 2.69 -21.59
C PHE A 147 1.17 2.53 -20.62
N LYS A 148 1.46 1.29 -20.17
CA LYS A 148 2.58 1.00 -19.28
C LYS A 148 3.92 1.43 -19.87
N PHE A 149 4.14 1.17 -21.16
CA PHE A 149 5.35 1.59 -21.86
C PHE A 149 5.53 3.11 -21.86
N PHE A 150 4.51 3.87 -22.26
CA PHE A 150 4.59 5.34 -22.31
C PHE A 150 4.72 5.97 -20.92
N VAL A 151 4.07 5.41 -19.89
CA VAL A 151 4.22 5.87 -18.51
C VAL A 151 5.64 5.62 -18.03
N ALA A 152 6.16 4.39 -18.17
CA ALA A 152 7.51 4.04 -17.75
C ALA A 152 8.58 4.82 -18.52
N LEU A 153 8.41 5.03 -19.83
CA LEU A 153 9.32 5.83 -20.65
C LEU A 153 9.38 7.28 -20.16
N ARG A 154 8.28 7.82 -19.67
CA ARG A 154 8.30 9.13 -19.02
C ARG A 154 9.02 9.09 -17.69
N GLY A 155 8.76 8.09 -16.86
CA GLY A 155 9.47 7.87 -15.60
C GLY A 155 10.98 7.69 -15.76
N SER A 156 11.46 7.28 -16.94
CA SER A 156 12.89 7.11 -17.22
C SER A 156 13.60 8.42 -17.60
N ARG A 157 12.89 9.40 -18.19
CA ARG A 157 13.49 10.62 -18.76
C ARG A 157 13.79 11.70 -17.75
N TYR A 158 13.26 11.58 -16.57
CA TYR A 158 13.40 12.56 -15.53
C TYR A 158 14.07 11.91 -14.35
N ASP A 159 15.09 12.54 -13.78
CA ASP A 159 15.48 12.33 -12.39
C ASP A 159 14.37 12.97 -11.52
N LEU A 160 13.26 12.29 -11.46
CA LEU A 160 11.95 12.86 -11.18
C LEU A 160 11.56 12.83 -9.75
N VAL A 161 12.19 11.98 -9.03
CA VAL A 161 12.07 11.99 -7.60
C VAL A 161 12.90 13.17 -7.17
N ALA A 162 12.27 14.11 -6.47
CA ALA A 162 13.00 15.20 -5.87
C ALA A 162 14.13 14.59 -5.04
N ARG A 163 15.32 14.50 -5.65
CA ARG A 163 16.50 13.99 -4.96
C ARG A 163 16.76 14.91 -3.78
N VAL A 164 16.76 14.32 -2.62
CA VAL A 164 17.14 15.02 -1.40
C VAL A 164 18.63 14.76 -1.18
N GLY A 165 19.44 15.78 -1.36
CA GLY A 165 20.89 15.71 -1.17
C GLY A 165 21.23 15.49 0.31
N LYS A 166 22.37 14.88 0.57
CA LYS A 166 22.86 14.71 1.95
C LYS A 166 23.03 16.05 2.65
N ASP A 167 23.54 17.06 1.94
CA ASP A 167 23.72 18.41 2.49
C ASP A 167 22.40 19.03 2.95
N GLU A 168 21.29 18.70 2.31
CA GLU A 168 19.96 19.18 2.70
C GLU A 168 19.43 18.45 3.93
N ILE A 169 19.73 17.15 4.05
CA ILE A 169 19.37 16.36 5.24
C ILE A 169 20.18 16.85 6.44
N ASP A 170 21.48 17.08 6.25
CA ASP A 170 22.40 17.56 7.29
C ASP A 170 22.09 19.01 7.72
N ALA A 171 21.44 19.79 6.87
CA ALA A 171 20.99 21.15 7.17
C ALA A 171 19.70 21.23 7.98
N LEU A 172 18.94 20.12 8.13
CA LEU A 172 17.74 20.09 8.95
C LEU A 172 18.09 20.19 10.43
N SER A 173 17.51 21.19 11.10
CA SER A 173 17.57 21.24 12.56
C SER A 173 16.57 20.26 13.17
N ASP A 174 17.00 19.55 14.20
CA ASP A 174 16.11 18.65 14.95
C ASP A 174 14.90 19.40 15.55
N ASP A 175 15.05 20.68 15.86
CA ASP A 175 13.97 21.53 16.40
C ASP A 175 12.89 21.84 15.36
N ASP A 176 13.22 21.86 14.08
CA ASP A 176 12.29 22.16 12.98
C ASP A 176 11.57 20.91 12.46
N LEU A 177 12.05 19.70 12.82
CA LEU A 177 11.40 18.46 12.40
C LEU A 177 10.02 18.29 13.05
N PRO A 178 8.99 17.91 12.31
CA PRO A 178 7.65 17.63 12.85
C PRO A 178 7.63 16.33 13.65
N MET A 179 6.60 16.15 14.48
CA MET A 179 6.30 14.85 15.09
C MET A 179 5.97 13.82 14.01
N TYR A 180 6.60 12.65 14.06
CA TYR A 180 6.38 11.54 13.13
C TYR A 180 5.85 10.32 13.84
N THR A 181 4.81 9.69 13.27
CA THR A 181 4.28 8.40 13.75
C THR A 181 4.67 7.29 12.79
N VAL A 182 5.22 6.22 13.31
CA VAL A 182 5.47 4.95 12.60
C VAL A 182 4.46 3.94 13.09
N LEU A 183 3.62 3.39 12.23
CA LEU A 183 2.71 2.28 12.53
C LEU A 183 3.32 0.96 12.09
N VAL A 184 3.35 -0.01 12.98
CA VAL A 184 3.86 -1.35 12.72
C VAL A 184 2.82 -2.39 13.14
N PRO A 185 1.95 -2.83 12.26
CA PRO A 185 1.00 -3.89 12.54
C PRO A 185 1.72 -5.25 12.54
N VAL A 186 1.63 -5.98 13.64
CA VAL A 186 2.24 -7.31 13.80
C VAL A 186 1.18 -8.34 14.20
N PHE A 187 1.27 -9.54 13.64
CA PHE A 187 0.40 -10.66 13.97
C PHE A 187 1.10 -11.99 13.76
N ARG A 188 1.35 -12.74 14.84
CA ARG A 188 2.08 -14.02 14.83
C ARG A 188 3.47 -13.89 14.22
N GLU A 189 4.23 -12.91 14.68
CA GLU A 189 5.55 -12.53 14.18
C GLU A 189 6.62 -12.45 15.27
N ALA A 190 6.44 -13.19 16.37
CA ALA A 190 7.37 -13.24 17.51
C ALA A 190 8.85 -13.44 17.08
N ARG A 191 9.08 -14.23 16.02
CA ARG A 191 10.44 -14.55 15.54
C ARG A 191 11.21 -13.37 14.97
N ILE A 192 10.52 -12.36 14.45
CA ILE A 192 11.14 -11.22 13.75
C ILE A 192 11.12 -9.93 14.55
N VAL A 193 10.48 -9.92 15.74
CA VAL A 193 10.37 -8.73 16.62
C VAL A 193 11.73 -8.12 16.92
N GLY A 194 12.74 -8.90 17.27
CA GLY A 194 14.08 -8.39 17.58
C GLY A 194 14.69 -7.62 16.40
N ARG A 195 14.54 -8.15 15.18
CA ARG A 195 14.99 -7.48 13.95
C ARG A 195 14.18 -6.22 13.66
N LEU A 196 12.87 -6.25 13.89
CA LEU A 196 11.99 -5.09 13.75
C LEU A 196 12.48 -3.93 14.64
N VAL A 197 12.67 -4.18 15.93
CA VAL A 197 13.14 -3.16 16.88
C VAL A 197 14.51 -2.62 16.47
N GLU A 198 15.43 -3.49 16.04
CA GLU A 198 16.75 -3.09 15.56
C GLU A 198 16.67 -2.21 14.29
N ASN A 199 15.88 -2.61 13.27
CA ASN A 199 15.76 -1.88 12.02
C ASN A 199 15.15 -0.48 12.23
N LEU A 200 14.08 -0.39 13.01
CA LEU A 200 13.43 0.89 13.31
C LEU A 200 14.24 1.75 14.27
N GLY A 201 15.04 1.15 15.15
CA GLY A 201 16.00 1.87 16.00
C GLY A 201 17.13 2.54 15.23
N ARG A 202 17.36 2.18 13.97
CA ARG A 202 18.35 2.80 13.08
C ARG A 202 17.83 4.03 12.34
N LEU A 203 16.54 4.37 12.47
CA LEU A 203 15.97 5.56 11.84
C LEU A 203 16.65 6.82 12.37
N ASP A 204 17.19 7.63 11.48
CA ASP A 204 17.80 8.93 11.78
C ASP A 204 16.72 9.99 11.97
N TYR A 205 16.11 9.99 13.16
CA TYR A 205 15.09 10.97 13.54
C TYR A 205 15.12 11.21 15.06
N PRO A 206 14.93 12.45 15.56
CA PRO A 206 14.96 12.73 16.99
C PRO A 206 13.92 11.89 17.75
N THR A 207 14.33 11.13 18.74
CA THR A 207 13.42 10.25 19.52
C THR A 207 12.33 11.01 20.26
N SER A 208 12.55 12.29 20.57
CA SER A 208 11.53 13.18 21.16
C SER A 208 10.42 13.56 20.17
N LYS A 209 10.65 13.39 18.88
CA LYS A 209 9.72 13.71 17.79
C LYS A 209 9.30 12.48 16.97
N LEU A 210 9.68 11.29 17.43
CA LEU A 210 9.34 10.01 16.83
C LEU A 210 8.50 9.19 17.81
N GLU A 211 7.36 8.67 17.35
CA GLU A 211 6.64 7.62 18.04
C GLU A 211 6.49 6.41 17.14
N VAL A 212 6.86 5.24 17.64
CA VAL A 212 6.67 3.97 16.96
C VAL A 212 5.55 3.21 17.66
N ILE A 213 4.44 3.00 16.96
CA ILE A 213 3.26 2.32 17.50
C ILE A 213 3.22 0.90 16.94
N ILE A 214 3.56 -0.06 17.79
CA ILE A 214 3.45 -1.50 17.45
C ILE A 214 2.02 -1.95 17.77
N LEU A 215 1.32 -2.40 16.74
CA LEU A 215 -0.10 -2.79 16.79
C LEU A 215 -0.18 -4.31 16.86
N VAL A 216 -0.51 -4.85 18.05
CA VAL A 216 -0.57 -6.29 18.30
C VAL A 216 -2.02 -6.71 18.52
N GLU A 217 -2.49 -7.71 17.78
CA GLU A 217 -3.84 -8.27 17.99
C GLU A 217 -3.99 -8.83 19.42
N GLU A 218 -5.13 -8.61 20.03
CA GLU A 218 -5.41 -9.00 21.44
C GLU A 218 -5.14 -10.48 21.73
N GLU A 219 -5.38 -11.34 20.76
CA GLU A 219 -5.21 -12.79 20.89
C GLU A 219 -3.77 -13.27 20.66
N ASP A 220 -2.86 -12.39 20.26
CA ASP A 220 -1.46 -12.72 19.95
C ASP A 220 -0.54 -12.45 21.16
N ALA A 221 -0.65 -13.29 22.17
CA ALA A 221 0.18 -13.19 23.38
C ALA A 221 1.66 -13.45 23.06
N GLU A 222 1.96 -14.41 22.17
CA GLU A 222 3.34 -14.81 21.85
C GLU A 222 4.13 -13.62 21.27
N THR A 223 3.56 -12.88 20.30
CA THR A 223 4.21 -11.70 19.74
C THR A 223 4.33 -10.58 20.77
N ARG A 224 3.33 -10.40 21.62
CA ARG A 224 3.37 -9.38 22.69
C ARG A 224 4.48 -9.65 23.70
N ASP A 225 4.63 -10.90 24.11
CA ASP A 225 5.67 -11.33 25.06
C ASP A 225 7.06 -11.14 24.43
N ALA A 226 7.24 -11.51 23.15
CA ALA A 226 8.49 -11.29 22.42
C ALA A 226 8.85 -9.79 22.31
N ILE A 227 7.87 -8.89 22.13
CA ILE A 227 8.11 -7.45 22.13
C ILE A 227 8.57 -7.00 23.52
N ALA A 228 7.93 -7.46 24.58
CA ALA A 228 8.31 -7.12 25.95
C ALA A 228 9.74 -7.59 26.28
N GLU A 229 10.12 -8.79 25.82
CA GLU A 229 11.46 -9.36 26.00
C GLU A 229 12.53 -8.60 25.20
N SER A 230 12.17 -7.96 24.08
CA SER A 230 13.11 -7.19 23.25
C SER A 230 13.49 -5.83 23.83
N ASP A 231 12.88 -5.43 24.96
CA ASP A 231 13.12 -4.15 25.66
C ASP A 231 13.18 -2.93 24.71
N PRO A 232 12.09 -2.65 23.96
CA PRO A 232 12.10 -1.59 22.97
C PRO A 232 12.32 -0.22 23.60
N PRO A 233 12.98 0.74 22.88
CA PRO A 233 13.17 2.10 23.36
C PRO A 233 11.88 2.80 23.79
N SER A 234 11.98 3.79 24.69
CA SER A 234 10.82 4.46 25.33
C SER A 234 9.85 5.18 24.35
N HIS A 235 10.28 5.48 23.15
CA HIS A 235 9.43 6.07 22.10
C HIS A 235 8.62 5.01 21.31
N PHE A 236 8.77 3.71 21.66
CA PHE A 236 7.93 2.63 21.17
C PHE A 236 6.72 2.45 22.10
N ILE A 237 5.54 2.42 21.53
CA ILE A 237 4.27 2.25 22.24
C ILE A 237 3.62 0.98 21.71
N VAL A 238 3.35 0.02 22.59
CA VAL A 238 2.60 -1.19 22.21
C VAL A 238 1.12 -0.94 22.41
N VAL A 239 0.35 -1.08 21.34
CA VAL A 239 -1.11 -0.92 21.36
C VAL A 239 -1.76 -2.26 21.08
N THR A 240 -2.56 -2.72 22.03
CA THR A 240 -3.38 -3.92 21.84
C THR A 240 -4.59 -3.59 20.97
N VAL A 241 -4.65 -4.22 19.79
CA VAL A 241 -5.77 -4.08 18.85
C VAL A 241 -6.94 -4.93 19.36
N PRO A 242 -8.09 -4.33 19.69
CA PRO A 242 -9.24 -5.08 20.19
C PRO A 242 -9.72 -6.12 19.19
N LYS A 243 -10.18 -7.27 19.68
CA LYS A 243 -10.77 -8.31 18.82
C LYS A 243 -11.94 -7.76 18.00
N GLY A 244 -11.98 -8.10 16.71
CA GLY A 244 -13.04 -7.63 15.80
C GLY A 244 -12.97 -8.28 14.42
N THR A 245 -13.98 -8.03 13.59
CA THR A 245 -14.08 -8.55 12.22
C THR A 245 -14.26 -7.41 11.22
N PRO A 246 -13.56 -7.47 10.07
CA PRO A 246 -12.57 -8.47 9.68
C PRO A 246 -11.25 -8.31 10.47
N GLN A 247 -10.53 -9.41 10.74
CA GLN A 247 -9.21 -9.37 11.34
C GLN A 247 -8.17 -9.18 10.23
N THR A 248 -7.71 -7.96 10.04
CA THR A 248 -6.84 -7.58 8.92
C THR A 248 -5.87 -6.48 9.33
N LYS A 249 -4.73 -6.40 8.62
CA LYS A 249 -3.72 -5.33 8.77
C LYS A 249 -4.35 -3.92 8.73
N PRO A 250 -5.20 -3.56 7.74
CA PRO A 250 -5.82 -2.22 7.70
C PRO A 250 -6.69 -1.90 8.91
N ARG A 251 -7.38 -2.89 9.50
CA ARG A 251 -8.13 -2.66 10.73
C ARG A 251 -7.21 -2.31 11.91
N ALA A 252 -6.09 -3.01 12.05
CA ALA A 252 -5.10 -2.69 13.07
C ALA A 252 -4.52 -1.28 12.84
N CYS A 253 -4.16 -0.94 11.59
CA CYS A 253 -3.68 0.39 11.24
C CYS A 253 -4.69 1.49 11.54
N ASN A 254 -6.01 1.24 11.38
CA ASN A 254 -7.04 2.20 11.75
C ASN A 254 -7.11 2.45 13.25
N VAL A 255 -6.87 1.43 14.11
CA VAL A 255 -6.71 1.64 15.56
C VAL A 255 -5.50 2.54 15.83
N GLY A 256 -4.38 2.27 15.17
CA GLY A 256 -3.17 3.09 15.29
C GLY A 256 -3.39 4.54 14.84
N LEU A 257 -4.14 4.76 13.77
CA LEU A 257 -4.47 6.10 13.26
C LEU A 257 -5.26 6.95 14.27
N GLU A 258 -6.15 6.33 15.04
CA GLU A 258 -6.92 7.03 16.08
C GLU A 258 -6.03 7.56 17.22
N VAL A 259 -4.91 6.90 17.49
CA VAL A 259 -3.99 7.28 18.57
C VAL A 259 -2.72 7.98 18.10
N ALA A 260 -2.47 8.05 16.80
CA ALA A 260 -1.30 8.67 16.18
C ALA A 260 -1.25 10.19 16.43
N ARG A 261 -0.09 10.71 16.87
CA ARG A 261 0.12 12.14 17.16
C ARG A 261 0.93 12.86 16.10
N GLY A 262 1.64 12.12 15.25
CA GLY A 262 2.51 12.69 14.24
C GLY A 262 1.76 13.57 13.23
N GLU A 263 2.39 14.65 12.81
CA GLU A 263 1.96 15.41 11.63
C GLU A 263 2.05 14.55 10.38
N PHE A 264 3.09 13.73 10.31
CA PHE A 264 3.26 12.70 9.31
C PHE A 264 3.17 11.31 9.94
N LEU A 265 2.71 10.36 9.14
CA LEU A 265 2.55 8.98 9.53
C LEU A 265 3.06 8.07 8.43
N VAL A 266 3.79 7.00 8.79
CA VAL A 266 4.22 5.94 7.87
C VAL A 266 3.83 4.57 8.41
N ILE A 267 3.60 3.61 7.51
CA ILE A 267 3.45 2.20 7.86
C ILE A 267 4.71 1.46 7.43
N TYR A 268 5.22 0.60 8.33
CA TYR A 268 6.21 -0.42 8.00
C TYR A 268 5.68 -1.80 8.39
N ASP A 269 6.01 -2.80 7.58
CA ASP A 269 5.80 -4.20 7.92
C ASP A 269 6.93 -4.69 8.86
N ALA A 270 6.70 -5.78 9.56
CA ALA A 270 7.63 -6.23 10.60
C ALA A 270 9.01 -6.66 10.06
N GLU A 271 9.10 -7.03 8.79
CA GLU A 271 10.34 -7.40 8.09
C GLU A 271 11.06 -6.24 7.41
N ASP A 272 10.46 -5.05 7.42
CA ASP A 272 10.98 -3.91 6.68
C ASP A 272 12.30 -3.38 7.23
N ALA A 273 13.15 -2.98 6.30
CA ALA A 273 14.39 -2.25 6.58
C ALA A 273 14.44 -0.98 5.72
N PRO A 274 13.84 0.12 6.20
CA PRO A 274 13.91 1.40 5.52
C PRO A 274 15.31 1.99 5.58
N GLU A 275 15.66 2.86 4.62
CA GLU A 275 16.85 3.69 4.72
C GLU A 275 16.76 4.56 5.98
N PRO A 276 17.88 4.72 6.74
CA PRO A 276 17.86 5.48 7.99
C PRO A 276 17.32 6.91 7.85
N ASP A 277 17.64 7.59 6.77
CA ASP A 277 17.27 8.98 6.49
C ASP A 277 15.91 9.15 5.80
N GLN A 278 15.14 8.06 5.62
CA GLN A 278 13.88 8.06 4.87
C GLN A 278 12.86 9.05 5.42
N LEU A 279 12.73 9.18 6.75
CA LEU A 279 11.79 10.12 7.36
C LEU A 279 12.17 11.58 7.07
N LYS A 280 13.45 11.94 7.18
CA LYS A 280 13.96 13.28 6.87
C LYS A 280 13.77 13.62 5.38
N LYS A 281 14.12 12.68 4.49
CA LYS A 281 13.85 12.81 3.04
C LYS A 281 12.39 13.09 2.75
N THR A 282 11.49 12.39 3.45
CA THR A 282 10.05 12.55 3.26
C THR A 282 9.55 13.90 3.77
N VAL A 283 10.06 14.41 4.90
CA VAL A 283 9.75 15.75 5.40
C VAL A 283 10.12 16.82 4.36
N ILE A 284 11.33 16.73 3.79
CA ILE A 284 11.78 17.64 2.73
C ILE A 284 10.90 17.51 1.48
N ALA A 285 10.58 16.28 1.08
CA ALA A 285 9.70 16.03 -0.08
C ALA A 285 8.31 16.64 0.10
N PHE A 286 7.69 16.49 1.27
CA PHE A 286 6.40 17.13 1.58
C PHE A 286 6.48 18.65 1.66
N ALA A 287 7.59 19.22 2.13
CA ALA A 287 7.78 20.67 2.18
C ALA A 287 7.87 21.29 0.77
N ARG A 288 8.39 20.54 -0.20
CA ARG A 288 8.53 20.96 -1.61
C ARG A 288 7.29 20.68 -2.45
N ALA A 289 6.49 19.70 -2.03
CA ALA A 289 5.35 19.27 -2.79
C ALA A 289 4.19 20.26 -2.71
N ASP A 290 3.35 20.24 -3.75
CA ASP A 290 2.05 20.91 -3.73
C ASP A 290 1.22 20.41 -2.53
N PRO A 291 0.47 21.28 -1.84
CA PRO A 291 -0.36 20.87 -0.69
C PRO A 291 -1.38 19.76 -0.98
N SER A 292 -1.77 19.58 -2.26
CA SER A 292 -2.62 18.46 -2.67
C SER A 292 -1.93 17.09 -2.60
N VAL A 293 -0.59 17.06 -2.50
CA VAL A 293 0.18 15.82 -2.29
C VAL A 293 0.09 15.45 -0.81
N VAL A 294 -0.70 14.42 -0.53
CA VAL A 294 -0.99 13.98 0.85
C VAL A 294 -0.34 12.64 1.19
N VAL A 295 0.21 11.96 0.19
CA VAL A 295 0.95 10.69 0.33
C VAL A 295 2.25 10.77 -0.43
N MET A 296 3.34 10.27 0.16
CA MET A 296 4.61 9.99 -0.48
C MET A 296 4.92 8.50 -0.37
N GLN A 297 5.11 7.83 -1.51
CA GLN A 297 5.49 6.43 -1.56
C GLN A 297 7.00 6.31 -1.72
N ALA A 298 7.68 5.63 -0.80
CA ALA A 298 9.07 5.21 -0.98
C ALA A 298 9.14 3.93 -1.84
N ALA A 299 10.26 3.73 -2.50
CA ALA A 299 10.48 2.54 -3.32
C ALA A 299 10.66 1.30 -2.43
N LEU A 300 10.16 0.16 -2.90
CA LEU A 300 10.35 -1.14 -2.26
C LEU A 300 11.26 -2.02 -3.11
N ASN A 301 12.10 -2.84 -2.46
CA ASN A 301 12.87 -3.89 -3.13
C ASN A 301 13.21 -5.01 -2.13
N TYR A 302 13.90 -6.04 -2.60
CA TYR A 302 14.14 -7.26 -1.84
C TYR A 302 15.62 -7.51 -1.53
N PHE A 303 15.93 -7.76 -0.25
CA PHE A 303 17.29 -8.07 0.17
C PHE A 303 17.72 -9.49 -0.25
N ASN A 304 16.78 -10.42 -0.36
CA ASN A 304 17.04 -11.81 -0.73
C ASN A 304 16.89 -12.10 -2.25
N ALA A 305 17.07 -11.09 -3.11
CA ALA A 305 16.92 -11.23 -4.57
C ALA A 305 17.79 -12.36 -5.19
N ARG A 306 18.89 -12.76 -4.55
CA ARG A 306 19.80 -13.81 -5.05
C ARG A 306 19.41 -15.22 -4.65
N GLU A 307 18.41 -15.42 -3.81
CA GLU A 307 18.07 -16.71 -3.22
C GLU A 307 17.64 -17.75 -4.26
N ASN A 308 16.72 -17.41 -5.16
CA ASN A 308 16.28 -18.29 -6.22
C ASN A 308 15.71 -17.52 -7.44
N VAL A 309 15.18 -18.25 -8.43
CA VAL A 309 14.60 -17.66 -9.64
C VAL A 309 13.39 -16.79 -9.31
N LEU A 310 12.55 -17.21 -8.39
CA LEU A 310 11.33 -16.50 -8.02
C LEU A 310 11.63 -15.15 -7.37
N THR A 311 12.59 -15.11 -6.42
CA THR A 311 13.01 -13.87 -5.76
C THR A 311 13.70 -12.91 -6.73
N ARG A 312 14.42 -13.42 -7.75
CA ARG A 312 14.97 -12.61 -8.85
C ARG A 312 13.87 -11.95 -9.67
N MET A 313 12.84 -12.73 -10.05
CA MET A 313 11.71 -12.20 -10.82
C MET A 313 10.91 -11.16 -10.03
N PHE A 314 10.76 -11.35 -8.72
CA PHE A 314 10.16 -10.36 -7.84
C PHE A 314 10.96 -9.05 -7.82
N SER A 315 12.28 -9.14 -7.64
CA SER A 315 13.16 -7.96 -7.61
C SER A 315 13.17 -7.21 -8.95
N LEU A 316 13.09 -7.92 -10.09
CA LEU A 316 12.90 -7.33 -11.41
C LEU A 316 11.61 -6.51 -11.49
N GLU A 317 10.49 -7.13 -11.10
CA GLU A 317 9.17 -6.52 -11.15
C GLU A 317 9.10 -5.27 -10.26
N TYR A 318 9.63 -5.34 -9.03
CA TYR A 318 9.63 -4.21 -8.10
C TYR A 318 10.53 -3.06 -8.57
N SER A 319 11.72 -3.38 -9.11
CA SER A 319 12.60 -2.36 -9.69
C SER A 319 11.92 -1.63 -10.86
N TYR A 320 11.22 -2.34 -11.75
CA TYR A 320 10.44 -1.72 -12.80
C TYR A 320 9.27 -0.89 -12.25
N TRP A 321 8.51 -1.43 -11.30
CA TRP A 321 7.32 -0.82 -10.74
C TRP A 321 7.66 0.49 -10.01
N PHE A 322 8.56 0.43 -9.03
CA PHE A 322 8.86 1.58 -8.18
C PHE A 322 9.74 2.62 -8.87
N ASP A 323 10.72 2.20 -9.68
CA ASP A 323 11.69 3.15 -10.26
C ASP A 323 11.20 3.82 -11.55
N TYR A 324 10.25 3.20 -12.26
CA TYR A 324 9.76 3.71 -13.56
C TYR A 324 8.26 3.96 -13.58
N MET A 325 7.45 2.97 -13.17
CA MET A 325 6.00 3.10 -13.27
C MET A 325 5.46 4.15 -12.31
N LEU A 326 5.77 4.06 -11.02
CA LEU A 326 5.25 5.02 -10.03
C LEU A 326 5.75 6.43 -10.34
N THR A 327 7.04 6.58 -10.65
CA THR A 327 7.62 7.85 -11.07
C THR A 327 6.92 8.43 -12.29
N GLY A 328 6.63 7.60 -13.30
CA GLY A 328 5.93 8.04 -14.51
C GLY A 328 4.45 8.43 -14.26
N LEU A 329 3.78 7.75 -13.32
CA LEU A 329 2.42 8.08 -12.89
C LEU A 329 2.40 9.42 -12.15
N ASP A 330 3.33 9.64 -11.21
CA ASP A 330 3.43 10.89 -10.42
C ASP A 330 3.61 12.09 -11.33
N VAL A 331 4.61 12.08 -12.21
CA VAL A 331 4.88 13.19 -13.15
C VAL A 331 3.68 13.52 -14.04
N ARG A 332 2.91 12.50 -14.39
CA ARG A 332 1.70 12.67 -15.18
C ARG A 332 0.47 13.02 -14.34
N ASN A 333 0.63 13.12 -13.03
CA ASN A 333 -0.47 13.31 -12.08
C ASN A 333 -1.61 12.30 -12.31
N LEU A 334 -1.23 11.02 -12.51
CA LEU A 334 -2.16 9.91 -12.70
C LEU A 334 -2.39 9.20 -11.36
N PRO A 335 -3.52 8.48 -11.18
CA PRO A 335 -3.77 7.71 -9.99
C PRO A 335 -2.67 6.67 -9.74
N ILE A 336 -2.12 6.66 -8.53
CA ILE A 336 -1.06 5.74 -8.09
C ILE A 336 -1.66 4.75 -7.09
N PRO A 337 -1.69 3.45 -7.38
CA PRO A 337 -1.94 2.44 -6.37
C PRO A 337 -0.70 2.33 -5.49
N LEU A 338 -0.88 2.50 -4.17
CA LEU A 338 0.21 2.44 -3.22
C LEU A 338 0.74 1.01 -3.06
N GLY A 339 2.00 0.88 -2.67
CA GLY A 339 2.56 -0.38 -2.16
C GLY A 339 2.07 -0.69 -0.74
N GLY A 340 2.34 -1.90 -0.23
CA GLY A 340 1.84 -2.36 1.07
C GLY A 340 2.48 -1.70 2.28
N THR A 341 3.62 -1.02 2.09
CA THR A 341 4.42 -0.42 3.15
C THR A 341 5.14 0.83 2.65
N SER A 342 5.83 1.54 3.54
CA SER A 342 6.59 2.76 3.24
C SER A 342 5.77 3.85 2.56
N ASN A 343 4.49 3.90 2.95
CA ASN A 343 3.57 4.95 2.59
C ASN A 343 3.58 6.01 3.67
N HIS A 344 4.05 7.19 3.33
CA HIS A 344 4.11 8.34 4.23
C HIS A 344 2.92 9.25 3.95
N PHE A 345 2.15 9.56 4.98
CA PHE A 345 0.92 10.32 4.87
C PHE A 345 1.02 11.65 5.64
N ARG A 346 0.35 12.68 5.15
CA ARG A 346 -0.12 13.74 6.02
C ARG A 346 -1.24 13.16 6.89
N THR A 347 -1.02 13.01 8.18
CA THR A 347 -1.91 12.26 9.09
C THR A 347 -3.34 12.77 9.06
N GLN A 348 -3.51 14.10 9.01
CA GLN A 348 -4.84 14.70 8.94
C GLN A 348 -5.58 14.32 7.65
N ALA A 349 -4.90 14.36 6.50
CA ALA A 349 -5.49 13.95 5.24
C ALA A 349 -5.87 12.46 5.21
N LEU A 350 -5.06 11.61 5.84
CA LEU A 350 -5.39 10.18 5.97
C LEU A 350 -6.68 9.96 6.80
N ARG A 351 -6.89 10.75 7.86
CA ARG A 351 -8.15 10.75 8.63
C ARG A 351 -9.34 11.20 7.79
N GLU A 352 -9.16 12.25 6.99
CA GLU A 352 -10.18 12.77 6.07
C GLU A 352 -10.51 11.77 4.95
N LEU A 353 -9.54 10.99 4.50
CA LEU A 353 -9.73 9.86 3.59
C LEU A 353 -10.47 8.68 4.24
N GLY A 354 -10.65 8.66 5.55
CA GLY A 354 -11.31 7.60 6.31
C GLY A 354 -10.41 6.41 6.64
N GLY A 355 -9.09 6.61 6.63
CA GLY A 355 -8.13 5.54 6.89
C GLY A 355 -8.11 4.47 5.81
N TRP A 356 -7.75 3.25 6.17
CA TRP A 356 -7.72 2.09 5.27
C TRP A 356 -9.06 1.37 5.27
N ASP A 357 -9.41 0.72 4.15
CA ASP A 357 -10.62 -0.12 4.06
C ASP A 357 -10.31 -1.55 4.53
N PRO A 358 -10.80 -1.99 5.71
CA PRO A 358 -10.53 -3.33 6.23
C PRO A 358 -11.10 -4.46 5.38
N TYR A 359 -12.04 -4.15 4.50
CA TYR A 359 -12.72 -5.11 3.62
C TYR A 359 -12.04 -5.26 2.25
N ASN A 360 -11.11 -4.36 1.89
CA ASN A 360 -10.30 -4.48 0.69
C ASN A 360 -9.01 -5.27 1.01
N VAL A 361 -8.69 -6.26 0.21
CA VAL A 361 -7.50 -7.09 0.46
C VAL A 361 -6.19 -6.49 -0.12
N THR A 362 -6.28 -5.31 -0.77
CA THR A 362 -5.19 -4.39 -1.10
C THR A 362 -5.67 -2.97 -0.77
N GLU A 363 -5.82 -2.75 0.51
CA GLU A 363 -6.28 -1.48 1.10
C GLU A 363 -5.37 -0.31 0.77
N ASP A 364 -4.11 -0.59 0.56
CA ASP A 364 -3.04 0.30 0.11
C ASP A 364 -3.30 0.82 -1.31
N ALA A 365 -3.45 -0.08 -2.27
CA ALA A 365 -3.76 0.28 -3.65
C ALA A 365 -5.10 1.03 -3.74
N ASP A 366 -6.12 0.59 -3.01
CA ASP A 366 -7.41 1.29 -2.91
C ASP A 366 -7.24 2.71 -2.37
N LEU A 367 -6.46 2.88 -1.29
CA LEU A 367 -6.25 4.18 -0.66
C LEU A 367 -5.61 5.18 -1.63
N GLY A 368 -4.61 4.76 -2.42
CA GLY A 368 -4.00 5.61 -3.44
C GLY A 368 -4.98 6.05 -4.53
N ILE A 369 -5.84 5.13 -4.99
CA ILE A 369 -6.91 5.43 -5.96
C ILE A 369 -7.98 6.34 -5.33
N ARG A 370 -8.38 6.08 -4.10
CA ARG A 370 -9.35 6.87 -3.32
C ARG A 370 -8.86 8.29 -3.09
N ALA A 371 -7.59 8.48 -2.74
CA ALA A 371 -6.98 9.79 -2.64
C ALA A 371 -7.12 10.57 -3.95
N SER A 372 -6.79 9.94 -5.09
CA SER A 372 -6.95 10.54 -6.40
C SER A 372 -8.41 10.87 -6.73
N ALA A 373 -9.35 9.99 -6.39
CA ALA A 373 -10.79 10.20 -6.59
C ALA A 373 -11.34 11.39 -5.78
N LEU A 374 -10.73 11.69 -4.63
CA LEU A 374 -11.10 12.82 -3.77
C LEU A 374 -10.31 14.11 -4.07
N GLY A 375 -9.52 14.12 -5.15
CA GLY A 375 -8.79 15.30 -5.62
C GLY A 375 -7.40 15.48 -5.03
N TYR A 376 -6.94 14.55 -4.19
CA TYR A 376 -5.58 14.52 -3.67
C TYR A 376 -4.60 13.89 -4.67
N ARG A 377 -3.31 14.04 -4.37
CA ARG A 377 -2.22 13.48 -5.17
C ARG A 377 -1.34 12.58 -4.31
N VAL A 378 -0.77 11.59 -4.97
CA VAL A 378 0.28 10.72 -4.43
C VAL A 378 1.58 11.10 -5.14
N GLY A 379 2.63 11.37 -4.38
CA GLY A 379 3.98 11.58 -4.86
C GLY A 379 4.88 10.39 -4.55
N VAL A 380 6.11 10.44 -5.06
CA VAL A 380 7.15 9.44 -4.83
C VAL A 380 8.35 10.10 -4.16
N VAL A 381 8.97 9.44 -3.17
CA VAL A 381 10.16 9.92 -2.48
C VAL A 381 11.38 9.07 -2.83
N ASP A 382 12.57 9.71 -2.97
CA ASP A 382 13.84 9.05 -3.29
C ASP A 382 14.43 8.34 -2.07
N SER A 383 13.79 7.27 -1.67
CA SER A 383 14.25 6.38 -0.63
C SER A 383 13.77 4.96 -0.90
N THR A 384 14.47 3.96 -0.39
CA THR A 384 14.15 2.56 -0.58
C THR A 384 13.98 1.85 0.76
N THR A 385 12.95 1.03 0.87
CA THR A 385 12.79 0.05 1.94
C THR A 385 13.05 -1.35 1.39
N MET A 386 13.87 -2.12 2.08
CA MET A 386 14.18 -3.50 1.71
C MET A 386 13.26 -4.45 2.47
N GLU A 387 12.65 -5.38 1.74
CA GLU A 387 11.72 -6.40 2.23
C GLU A 387 12.24 -7.83 1.97
N GLU A 388 11.52 -8.85 2.46
CA GLU A 388 11.77 -10.25 2.14
C GLU A 388 10.85 -10.73 1.01
N ALA A 389 11.42 -11.11 -0.14
CA ALA A 389 10.66 -11.77 -1.20
C ALA A 389 10.37 -13.22 -0.83
N THR A 390 9.14 -13.68 -1.06
CA THR A 390 8.84 -15.09 -0.87
C THR A 390 9.60 -15.98 -1.88
N SER A 391 10.27 -17.00 -1.36
CA SER A 391 11.04 -17.97 -2.13
C SER A 391 10.24 -19.23 -2.50
N ARG A 392 9.00 -19.39 -2.00
CA ARG A 392 8.17 -20.59 -2.18
C ARG A 392 7.00 -20.34 -3.13
N LEU A 393 6.87 -21.17 -4.17
CA LEU A 393 5.85 -21.01 -5.21
C LEU A 393 4.40 -21.00 -4.66
N GLY A 394 4.08 -21.85 -3.68
CA GLY A 394 2.72 -21.89 -3.10
C GLY A 394 2.36 -20.60 -2.38
N ILE A 395 3.31 -20.01 -1.64
CA ILE A 395 3.13 -18.72 -0.94
C ILE A 395 3.01 -17.60 -1.98
N PHE A 396 3.85 -17.61 -3.03
CA PHE A 396 3.78 -16.68 -4.15
C PHE A 396 2.39 -16.64 -4.80
N ILE A 397 1.86 -17.80 -5.20
CA ILE A 397 0.52 -17.89 -5.81
C ILE A 397 -0.55 -17.36 -4.85
N GLY A 398 -0.41 -17.63 -3.55
CA GLY A 398 -1.31 -17.09 -2.51
C GLY A 398 -1.27 -15.56 -2.44
N GLN A 399 -0.07 -14.99 -2.33
CA GLN A 399 0.15 -13.55 -2.24
C GLN A 399 -0.31 -12.84 -3.53
N ARG A 400 0.05 -13.35 -4.70
CA ARG A 400 -0.38 -12.79 -6.00
C ARG A 400 -1.89 -12.89 -6.21
N SER A 401 -2.53 -13.98 -5.78
CA SER A 401 -3.99 -14.10 -5.82
C SER A 401 -4.66 -13.02 -4.96
N ARG A 402 -4.10 -12.71 -3.79
CA ARG A 402 -4.59 -11.64 -2.91
C ARG A 402 -4.48 -10.28 -3.61
N TRP A 403 -3.31 -9.95 -4.17
CA TRP A 403 -3.09 -8.66 -4.84
C TRP A 403 -3.99 -8.47 -6.07
N ILE A 404 -4.09 -9.48 -6.93
CA ILE A 404 -4.96 -9.43 -8.11
C ILE A 404 -6.45 -9.34 -7.71
N LYS A 405 -6.87 -10.07 -6.67
CA LYS A 405 -8.22 -9.97 -6.11
C LYS A 405 -8.51 -8.56 -5.59
N GLY A 406 -7.58 -7.94 -4.89
CA GLY A 406 -7.71 -6.57 -4.39
C GLY A 406 -7.85 -5.56 -5.53
N TYR A 407 -7.09 -5.71 -6.61
CA TYR A 407 -7.26 -4.89 -7.82
C TYR A 407 -8.65 -5.06 -8.43
N MET A 408 -9.18 -6.30 -8.48
CA MET A 408 -10.56 -6.55 -8.91
C MET A 408 -11.58 -5.86 -7.98
N GLN A 409 -11.38 -5.92 -6.65
CA GLN A 409 -12.25 -5.25 -5.68
C GLN A 409 -12.21 -3.73 -5.87
N THR A 410 -11.02 -3.14 -5.92
CA THR A 410 -10.82 -1.69 -6.13
C THR A 410 -11.46 -1.23 -7.44
N ALA A 411 -11.27 -1.97 -8.54
CA ALA A 411 -11.92 -1.67 -9.81
C ALA A 411 -13.45 -1.66 -9.68
N LEU A 412 -14.04 -2.68 -9.04
CA LEU A 412 -15.49 -2.81 -8.87
C LEU A 412 -16.06 -1.73 -7.93
N VAL A 413 -15.36 -1.39 -6.85
CA VAL A 413 -15.79 -0.34 -5.91
C VAL A 413 -15.82 1.02 -6.60
N HIS A 414 -14.74 1.42 -7.23
CA HIS A 414 -14.64 2.73 -7.88
C HIS A 414 -15.45 2.83 -9.19
N ALA A 415 -15.78 1.68 -9.83
CA ALA A 415 -16.67 1.63 -10.99
C ALA A 415 -18.17 1.64 -10.64
N ARG A 416 -18.57 1.82 -9.37
CA ARG A 416 -20.00 1.92 -8.99
C ARG A 416 -20.69 3.14 -9.59
N GLN A 417 -19.95 4.23 -9.72
CA GLN A 417 -20.43 5.50 -10.28
C GLN A 417 -19.43 6.05 -11.32
N PRO A 418 -19.26 5.38 -12.49
CA PRO A 418 -18.19 5.70 -13.43
C PRO A 418 -18.29 7.12 -13.98
N PHE A 419 -19.51 7.61 -14.25
CA PHE A 419 -19.71 8.98 -14.75
C PHE A 419 -19.37 10.05 -13.70
N ALA A 420 -19.66 9.81 -12.42
CA ALA A 420 -19.26 10.69 -11.35
C ALA A 420 -17.73 10.70 -11.20
N LEU A 421 -17.08 9.54 -11.26
CA LEU A 421 -15.63 9.43 -11.21
C LEU A 421 -14.98 10.16 -12.39
N ILE A 422 -15.47 9.97 -13.63
CA ILE A 422 -14.96 10.69 -14.80
C ILE A 422 -15.09 12.21 -14.60
N ARG A 423 -16.21 12.68 -14.03
CA ARG A 423 -16.40 14.12 -13.77
C ARG A 423 -15.42 14.66 -12.73
N GLN A 424 -15.08 13.84 -11.73
CA GLN A 424 -14.17 14.22 -10.64
C GLN A 424 -12.70 14.24 -11.09
N ILE A 425 -12.22 13.15 -11.71
CA ILE A 425 -10.80 12.99 -12.03
C ILE A 425 -10.46 13.26 -13.51
N GLY A 426 -11.45 13.40 -14.37
CA GLY A 426 -11.28 13.57 -15.82
C GLY A 426 -11.05 12.25 -16.56
N LEU A 427 -11.26 12.30 -17.89
CA LEU A 427 -11.23 11.12 -18.76
C LEU A 427 -9.85 10.43 -18.79
N VAL A 428 -8.76 11.22 -18.80
CA VAL A 428 -7.39 10.69 -18.88
C VAL A 428 -7.03 9.89 -17.63
N ARG A 429 -7.30 10.43 -16.44
CA ARG A 429 -7.05 9.72 -15.17
C ARG A 429 -7.96 8.52 -15.01
N PHE A 430 -9.21 8.61 -15.45
CA PHE A 430 -10.14 7.47 -15.48
C PHE A 430 -9.65 6.37 -16.42
N GLY A 431 -9.15 6.72 -17.61
CA GLY A 431 -8.54 5.77 -18.54
C GLY A 431 -7.30 5.09 -17.92
N ALA A 432 -6.41 5.87 -17.29
CA ALA A 432 -5.25 5.34 -16.59
C ALA A 432 -5.65 4.37 -15.45
N PHE A 433 -6.61 4.75 -14.60
CA PHE A 433 -7.19 3.88 -13.58
C PHE A 433 -7.73 2.59 -14.18
N THR A 434 -8.51 2.67 -15.26
CA THR A 434 -9.12 1.49 -15.90
C THR A 434 -8.05 0.56 -16.46
N LEU A 435 -7.05 1.08 -17.20
CA LEU A 435 -5.99 0.26 -17.79
C LEU A 435 -5.05 -0.35 -16.74
N LEU A 436 -4.80 0.37 -15.65
CA LEU A 436 -3.88 -0.10 -14.61
C LEU A 436 -4.56 -1.06 -13.63
N ILE A 437 -5.71 -0.68 -13.08
CA ILE A 437 -6.37 -1.44 -12.00
C ILE A 437 -7.28 -2.53 -12.55
N ALA A 438 -8.16 -2.24 -13.50
CA ALA A 438 -9.02 -3.25 -14.10
C ALA A 438 -8.31 -4.06 -15.21
N GLY A 439 -7.45 -3.41 -15.99
CA GLY A 439 -6.73 -4.03 -17.11
C GLY A 439 -5.70 -5.06 -16.67
N THR A 440 -5.05 -4.90 -15.51
CA THR A 440 -4.04 -5.86 -15.03
C THR A 440 -4.62 -7.24 -14.74
N PRO A 441 -5.70 -7.42 -13.95
CA PRO A 441 -6.36 -8.70 -13.77
C PRO A 441 -6.85 -9.32 -15.08
N LEU A 442 -7.45 -8.52 -15.97
CA LEU A 442 -7.94 -8.99 -17.27
C LEU A 442 -6.80 -9.49 -18.16
N THR A 443 -5.67 -8.77 -18.18
CA THR A 443 -4.47 -9.20 -18.90
C THR A 443 -3.97 -10.57 -18.40
N PHE A 444 -3.85 -10.75 -17.09
CA PHE A 444 -3.38 -12.02 -16.54
C PHE A 444 -4.37 -13.17 -16.74
N LEU A 445 -5.67 -12.92 -16.68
CA LEU A 445 -6.68 -13.95 -17.07
C LEU A 445 -6.52 -14.40 -18.52
N GLY A 446 -6.07 -13.51 -19.41
CA GLY A 446 -5.83 -13.80 -20.82
C GLY A 446 -4.55 -14.59 -21.12
N VAL A 447 -3.53 -14.55 -20.27
CA VAL A 447 -2.21 -15.14 -20.57
C VAL A 447 -2.29 -16.64 -20.87
N ILE A 448 -2.91 -17.45 -20.01
CA ILE A 448 -3.03 -18.91 -20.25
C ILE A 448 -3.82 -19.23 -21.52
N PRO A 449 -5.04 -18.70 -21.76
CA PRO A 449 -5.78 -18.97 -22.99
C PRO A 449 -5.03 -18.59 -24.26
N PHE A 450 -4.40 -17.40 -24.29
CA PHE A 450 -3.65 -16.96 -25.47
C PHE A 450 -2.37 -17.77 -25.67
N THR A 451 -1.69 -18.16 -24.59
CA THR A 451 -0.53 -19.07 -24.69
C THR A 451 -0.96 -20.43 -25.23
N ALA A 452 -2.07 -20.98 -24.75
CA ALA A 452 -2.61 -22.25 -25.25
C ALA A 452 -2.98 -22.17 -26.75
N LEU A 453 -3.67 -21.10 -27.17
CA LEU A 453 -3.98 -20.88 -28.59
C LEU A 453 -2.72 -20.76 -29.45
N THR A 454 -1.68 -20.08 -28.96
CA THR A 454 -0.40 -19.98 -29.63
C THR A 454 0.25 -21.34 -29.80
N ILE A 455 0.31 -22.15 -28.73
CA ILE A 455 0.86 -23.51 -28.77
C ILE A 455 0.10 -24.39 -29.78
N VAL A 456 -1.24 -24.36 -29.72
CA VAL A 456 -2.08 -25.11 -30.67
C VAL A 456 -1.80 -24.70 -32.11
N SER A 457 -1.72 -23.37 -32.38
CA SER A 457 -1.45 -22.85 -33.74
C SER A 457 -0.08 -23.28 -34.28
N PHE A 458 0.96 -23.37 -33.43
CA PHE A 458 2.30 -23.73 -33.89
C PHE A 458 2.56 -25.24 -33.97
N PHE A 459 2.04 -26.01 -33.02
CA PHE A 459 2.39 -27.42 -32.87
C PHE A 459 1.32 -28.39 -33.39
N LEU A 460 0.10 -27.89 -33.67
CA LEU A 460 -1.01 -28.68 -34.23
C LEU A 460 -1.51 -28.06 -35.55
N PRO A 461 -0.69 -28.12 -36.63
CA PRO A 461 -1.01 -27.46 -37.90
C PRO A 461 -2.27 -27.98 -38.57
N TRP A 462 -2.74 -29.18 -38.17
CA TRP A 462 -4.04 -29.72 -38.59
C TRP A 462 -5.27 -29.06 -37.93
N ALA A 463 -5.05 -28.35 -36.82
CA ALA A 463 -6.07 -27.56 -36.20
C ALA A 463 -6.11 -26.18 -36.89
N ASP A 464 -6.82 -26.07 -38.00
CA ASP A 464 -7.00 -24.80 -38.68
C ASP A 464 -7.82 -23.83 -37.79
N LEU A 465 -7.12 -22.87 -37.16
CA LEU A 465 -7.71 -21.82 -36.34
C LEU A 465 -7.91 -20.51 -37.11
N SER A 466 -7.61 -20.48 -38.41
CA SER A 466 -7.70 -19.26 -39.24
C SER A 466 -9.08 -18.62 -39.21
N PHE A 467 -10.13 -19.42 -39.04
CA PHE A 467 -11.52 -18.94 -38.91
C PHE A 467 -11.75 -18.02 -37.72
N ALA A 468 -10.96 -18.16 -36.65
CA ALA A 468 -11.09 -17.34 -35.44
C ALA A 468 -10.26 -16.05 -35.49
N PHE A 469 -9.37 -15.92 -36.49
CA PHE A 469 -8.44 -14.81 -36.63
C PHE A 469 -8.62 -14.06 -37.95
N PRO A 470 -9.70 -13.26 -38.14
CA PRO A 470 -9.78 -12.34 -39.27
C PRO A 470 -8.53 -11.45 -39.35
N PRO A 471 -8.14 -10.97 -40.54
CA PRO A 471 -6.85 -10.28 -40.75
C PRO A 471 -6.54 -9.18 -39.71
N VAL A 472 -7.51 -8.36 -39.34
CA VAL A 472 -7.34 -7.28 -38.34
C VAL A 472 -7.01 -7.85 -36.96
N ILE A 473 -7.75 -8.87 -36.50
CA ILE A 473 -7.52 -9.52 -35.20
C ILE A 473 -6.17 -10.20 -35.21
N LEU A 474 -5.83 -10.90 -36.29
CA LEU A 474 -4.55 -11.57 -36.44
C LEU A 474 -3.37 -10.59 -36.32
N TRP A 475 -3.43 -9.45 -37.01
CA TRP A 475 -2.38 -8.44 -36.91
C TRP A 475 -2.23 -7.87 -35.50
N ILE A 476 -3.34 -7.61 -34.79
CA ILE A 476 -3.28 -7.14 -33.41
C ILE A 476 -2.68 -8.21 -32.50
N CYS A 477 -3.06 -9.48 -32.67
CA CYS A 477 -2.48 -10.60 -31.91
C CYS A 477 -0.97 -10.77 -32.17
N LEU A 478 -0.54 -10.68 -33.44
CA LEU A 478 0.89 -10.73 -33.80
C LEU A 478 1.66 -9.55 -33.23
N LEU A 479 1.10 -8.34 -33.27
CA LEU A 479 1.70 -7.16 -32.66
C LEU A 479 1.87 -7.35 -31.14
N ASN A 480 0.85 -7.86 -30.46
CA ASN A 480 0.94 -8.17 -29.03
C ASN A 480 2.00 -9.25 -28.74
N PHE A 481 2.02 -10.32 -29.53
CA PHE A 481 2.93 -11.44 -29.33
C PHE A 481 4.38 -11.02 -29.53
N LEU A 482 4.71 -10.29 -30.60
CA LEU A 482 6.07 -9.91 -30.92
C LEU A 482 6.49 -8.62 -30.20
N VAL A 483 5.73 -7.53 -30.40
CA VAL A 483 6.14 -6.21 -29.90
C VAL A 483 5.69 -6.01 -28.46
N GLY A 484 4.47 -6.40 -28.10
CA GLY A 484 3.94 -6.23 -26.75
C GLY A 484 4.76 -6.96 -25.70
N ASN A 485 5.05 -8.25 -25.92
CA ASN A 485 5.89 -9.02 -25.02
C ASN A 485 7.33 -8.49 -24.97
N ALA A 486 7.93 -8.14 -26.13
CA ALA A 486 9.27 -7.58 -26.17
C ALA A 486 9.38 -6.27 -25.40
N LEU A 487 8.39 -5.37 -25.53
CA LEU A 487 8.33 -4.11 -24.77
C LEU A 487 8.25 -4.36 -23.26
N MET A 488 7.42 -5.31 -22.83
CA MET A 488 7.28 -5.62 -21.39
C MET A 488 8.56 -6.25 -20.82
N VAL A 489 9.22 -7.14 -21.57
CA VAL A 489 10.54 -7.69 -21.18
C VAL A 489 11.57 -6.58 -21.10
N TYR A 490 11.64 -5.70 -22.09
CA TYR A 490 12.54 -4.55 -22.11
C TYR A 490 12.32 -3.62 -20.91
N LEU A 491 11.09 -3.30 -20.57
CA LEU A 491 10.77 -2.47 -19.40
C LEU A 491 11.25 -3.11 -18.09
N ASN A 492 11.12 -4.44 -17.96
CA ASN A 492 11.63 -5.14 -16.78
C ASN A 492 13.17 -5.19 -16.74
N MET A 493 13.86 -5.13 -17.87
CA MET A 493 15.32 -4.99 -17.92
C MET A 493 15.81 -3.63 -17.43
N MET A 494 15.01 -2.57 -17.63
CA MET A 494 15.39 -1.21 -17.28
C MET A 494 15.50 -0.98 -15.77
N GLY A 495 14.63 -1.60 -14.95
CA GLY A 495 14.62 -1.45 -13.50
C GLY A 495 15.96 -1.79 -12.85
N PRO A 496 16.44 -3.04 -12.95
CA PRO A 496 17.72 -3.43 -12.37
C PRO A 496 18.91 -2.69 -12.99
N TYR A 497 18.83 -2.28 -14.25
CA TYR A 497 19.86 -1.46 -14.89
C TYR A 497 20.04 -0.12 -14.17
N LYS A 498 18.95 0.58 -13.87
CA LYS A 498 18.98 1.85 -13.10
C LYS A 498 19.60 1.67 -11.71
N ARG A 499 19.38 0.50 -11.08
CA ARG A 499 19.93 0.16 -9.75
C ARG A 499 21.36 -0.38 -9.77
N GLY A 500 22.03 -0.47 -10.94
CA GLY A 500 23.34 -1.09 -11.08
C GLY A 500 23.34 -2.62 -10.88
N ALA A 501 22.19 -3.26 -10.80
CA ALA A 501 22.04 -4.70 -10.61
C ALA A 501 22.08 -5.45 -11.97
N PHE A 502 23.16 -5.24 -12.75
CA PHE A 502 23.31 -5.76 -14.12
C PHE A 502 23.16 -7.28 -14.20
N TRP A 503 23.56 -8.00 -13.15
CA TRP A 503 23.42 -9.46 -13.06
C TRP A 503 21.97 -9.96 -13.14
N LEU A 504 21.01 -9.09 -12.83
CA LEU A 504 19.59 -9.41 -12.82
C LEU A 504 18.92 -9.18 -14.19
N VAL A 505 19.50 -8.32 -15.06
CA VAL A 505 18.89 -7.88 -16.32
C VAL A 505 18.51 -9.05 -17.23
N GLY A 506 19.41 -10.04 -17.40
CA GLY A 506 19.17 -11.20 -18.25
C GLY A 506 17.97 -12.08 -17.83
N TRP A 507 17.64 -12.08 -16.53
CA TRP A 507 16.52 -12.86 -16.01
C TRP A 507 15.16 -12.36 -16.49
N ALA A 508 15.07 -11.10 -16.95
CA ALA A 508 13.84 -10.56 -17.52
C ALA A 508 13.32 -11.35 -18.75
N THR A 509 14.18 -12.11 -19.42
CA THR A 509 13.78 -12.99 -20.54
C THR A 509 12.84 -14.12 -20.08
N LEU A 510 12.79 -14.44 -18.78
CA LEU A 510 11.87 -15.42 -18.20
C LEU A 510 10.48 -14.84 -17.89
N ASN A 511 10.24 -13.56 -18.12
CA ASN A 511 8.94 -12.93 -17.88
C ASN A 511 7.75 -13.69 -18.49
N PRO A 512 7.79 -14.23 -19.72
CA PRO A 512 6.64 -14.98 -20.24
C PRO A 512 6.24 -16.18 -19.38
N VAL A 513 7.23 -16.89 -18.81
CA VAL A 513 6.98 -18.00 -17.87
C VAL A 513 6.45 -17.47 -16.54
N TYR A 514 7.00 -16.38 -16.04
CA TYR A 514 6.58 -15.73 -14.82
C TYR A 514 5.13 -15.23 -14.90
N TRP A 515 4.69 -14.73 -16.07
CA TRP A 515 3.30 -14.30 -16.28
C TRP A 515 2.30 -15.46 -16.26
N LEU A 516 2.72 -16.70 -16.61
CA LEU A 516 1.85 -17.87 -16.42
C LEU A 516 1.51 -18.10 -14.96
N LEU A 517 2.45 -17.84 -14.03
CA LEU A 517 2.19 -17.92 -12.59
C LEU A 517 1.18 -16.85 -12.14
N HIS A 518 1.28 -15.63 -12.69
CA HIS A 518 0.28 -14.58 -12.44
C HIS A 518 -1.10 -14.95 -13.00
N SER A 519 -1.13 -15.62 -14.15
CA SER A 519 -2.38 -16.10 -14.73
C SER A 519 -3.05 -17.13 -13.82
N LEU A 520 -2.30 -18.11 -13.31
CA LEU A 520 -2.82 -19.08 -12.32
C LEU A 520 -3.34 -18.37 -11.07
N ALA A 521 -2.59 -17.39 -10.56
CA ALA A 521 -3.00 -16.58 -9.44
C ALA A 521 -4.29 -15.78 -9.72
N SER A 522 -4.47 -15.29 -10.97
CA SER A 522 -5.67 -14.55 -11.40
C SER A 522 -6.93 -15.42 -11.39
N TYR A 523 -6.86 -16.65 -11.85
CA TYR A 523 -8.00 -17.57 -11.79
C TYR A 523 -8.36 -17.90 -10.34
N LYS A 524 -7.37 -18.12 -9.47
CA LYS A 524 -7.59 -18.30 -8.03
C LYS A 524 -8.19 -17.04 -7.42
N ALA A 525 -7.72 -15.85 -7.81
CA ALA A 525 -8.24 -14.56 -7.36
C ALA A 525 -9.71 -14.37 -7.74
N LEU A 526 -10.07 -14.66 -9.00
CA LEU A 526 -11.45 -14.58 -9.51
C LEU A 526 -12.37 -15.53 -8.75
N TRP A 527 -11.95 -16.77 -8.52
CA TRP A 527 -12.69 -17.74 -7.72
C TRP A 527 -12.89 -17.24 -6.28
N GLN A 528 -11.84 -16.73 -5.65
CA GLN A 528 -11.93 -16.18 -4.28
C GLN A 528 -12.79 -14.90 -4.22
N LEU A 529 -12.77 -14.06 -5.26
CA LEU A 529 -13.62 -12.86 -5.32
C LEU A 529 -15.11 -13.20 -5.20
N ILE A 530 -15.53 -14.31 -5.81
CA ILE A 530 -16.91 -14.77 -5.79
C ILE A 530 -17.24 -15.48 -4.48
N THR A 531 -16.34 -16.34 -3.97
CA THR A 531 -16.63 -17.26 -2.86
C THR A 531 -16.21 -16.72 -1.49
N LYS A 532 -15.09 -16.00 -1.44
CA LYS A 532 -14.47 -15.50 -0.20
C LYS A 532 -13.80 -14.13 -0.43
N PRO A 533 -14.58 -13.07 -0.75
CA PRO A 533 -14.02 -11.79 -1.19
C PRO A 533 -13.06 -11.17 -0.17
N HIS A 534 -13.37 -11.21 1.12
CA HIS A 534 -12.58 -10.60 2.19
C HIS A 534 -11.54 -11.53 2.82
N TYR A 535 -11.36 -12.75 2.27
CA TYR A 535 -10.37 -13.67 2.80
C TYR A 535 -8.96 -13.12 2.60
N TRP A 536 -8.27 -12.88 3.71
CA TRP A 536 -6.87 -12.45 3.74
C TRP A 536 -5.97 -13.67 3.95
N GLN A 537 -5.19 -14.03 2.95
CA GLN A 537 -4.17 -15.06 3.12
C GLN A 537 -2.91 -14.38 3.64
N LYS A 538 -2.56 -14.63 4.91
CA LYS A 538 -1.31 -14.12 5.50
C LYS A 538 -0.12 -14.72 4.74
N THR A 539 0.88 -13.89 4.46
CA THR A 539 2.20 -14.32 3.98
C THR A 539 3.09 -14.59 5.19
N GLU A 540 3.82 -15.68 5.20
CA GLU A 540 4.82 -15.98 6.22
C GLU A 540 6.14 -15.32 5.83
N HIS A 541 6.77 -14.60 6.76
CA HIS A 541 8.05 -13.91 6.61
C HIS A 541 9.09 -14.51 7.56
N GLY A 542 10.38 -14.11 7.43
CA GLY A 542 11.46 -14.65 8.25
C GLY A 542 11.89 -16.05 7.83
N MET A 543 11.66 -16.43 6.58
CA MET A 543 11.99 -17.74 6.04
C MET A 543 13.33 -17.78 5.30
N SER A 544 13.86 -16.60 4.94
CA SER A 544 15.13 -16.48 4.23
C SER A 544 16.31 -16.60 5.20
N ASN A 545 17.33 -17.34 4.80
CA ASN A 545 18.61 -17.39 5.50
C ASN A 545 19.54 -16.22 5.13
N PHE A 546 19.12 -15.35 4.22
CA PHE A 546 19.86 -14.14 3.87
C PHE A 546 19.64 -13.10 4.97
N THR A 547 20.72 -12.64 5.59
CA THR A 547 20.73 -11.47 6.45
C THR A 547 21.03 -10.23 5.59
N LEU A 548 20.46 -9.09 5.98
CA LEU A 548 20.91 -7.80 5.48
C LEU A 548 22.39 -7.65 5.86
N GLU A 549 23.30 -7.93 4.92
CA GLU A 549 24.62 -7.32 4.98
C GLU A 549 24.40 -5.81 4.90
N ALA A 550 25.20 -5.02 5.67
CA ALA A 550 25.06 -3.58 5.74
C ALA A 550 24.75 -2.97 4.37
N PRO A 551 23.84 -1.99 4.27
CA PRO A 551 23.32 -1.52 3.00
C PRO A 551 24.47 -1.26 2.04
N MET A 552 24.46 -1.94 0.89
CA MET A 552 25.33 -1.54 -0.21
C MET A 552 24.98 -0.08 -0.49
N ALA A 553 25.87 0.81 -0.12
CA ALA A 553 25.77 2.21 -0.48
C ALA A 553 25.41 2.26 -1.96
N ALA A 554 24.33 2.94 -2.30
CA ALA A 554 23.98 3.16 -3.68
C ALA A 554 25.25 3.68 -4.37
N PRO A 555 25.68 3.11 -5.51
CA PRO A 555 26.86 3.61 -6.18
C PRO A 555 26.60 5.10 -6.44
N ALA A 556 27.41 5.94 -5.81
CA ALA A 556 27.44 7.36 -6.07
C ALA A 556 27.49 7.49 -7.60
N GLY A 557 26.45 8.09 -8.19
CA GLY A 557 26.38 8.26 -9.62
C GLY A 557 27.68 8.89 -10.11
N ALA A 558 28.46 8.16 -10.88
CA ALA A 558 29.62 8.72 -11.55
C ALA A 558 29.11 9.93 -12.35
N PRO A 559 29.67 11.12 -12.16
CA PRO A 559 29.33 12.26 -12.98
C PRO A 559 29.71 11.89 -14.43
N VAL A 560 28.73 11.76 -15.31
CA VAL A 560 28.99 11.77 -16.74
C VAL A 560 29.43 13.20 -17.06
N ASP A 561 30.73 13.39 -17.16
CA ASP A 561 31.35 14.61 -17.64
C ASP A 561 30.98 14.78 -19.12
N VAL A 562 29.90 15.52 -19.39
CA VAL A 562 29.55 15.99 -20.71
C VAL A 562 30.19 17.39 -20.89
N ARG A 563 31.51 17.45 -20.76
CA ARG A 563 32.31 18.52 -21.30
C ARG A 563 33.36 17.93 -22.24
N GLY A 564 32.97 17.82 -23.47
CA GLY A 564 33.80 17.33 -24.55
C GLY A 564 33.44 17.96 -25.87
N ASP A 565 34.13 19.08 -26.20
CA ASP A 565 34.47 19.56 -27.52
C ASP A 565 33.34 20.20 -28.41
N ALA A 566 33.10 21.46 -28.10
CA ALA A 566 32.78 22.42 -29.18
C ALA A 566 34.11 23.13 -29.54
N GLY A 567 34.77 22.69 -30.60
CA GLY A 567 35.94 23.41 -31.08
C GLY A 567 36.85 22.62 -32.04
N ARG A 568 36.40 22.35 -33.25
CA ARG A 568 37.14 22.51 -34.50
C ARG A 568 36.29 22.12 -35.72
#